data_d5dad65018e1612b6e7ecf52d84db747
#
_entry.id   d5dad65018e1612b6e7ecf52d84db747
#
_cell.length_a   1.000
_cell.length_b   1.000
_cell.length_c   1.000
_cell.angle_alpha   90.00
_cell.angle_beta   90.00
_cell.angle_gamma   90.00
#
_symmetry.space_group_name_H-M   'P 1'
#
loop_
_entity.id
_entity.type
_entity.pdbx_description
1 polymer ?
#
loop_
_entity_poly.entity_id
_entity_poly.type
_entity_poly.pdbx_seq_one_letter_code
_entity_poly.pdbx_strand_id
1 'polypeptide(L)'
;MISGRALHFVFKIPNRKLTAKFYREILGMKVLRHEEFSEGCDAACNGPYANRWSKTMIGYGPEDTHFVIELTYNYGIQEYEVGNDFRGITIRSKETIERARSNGWPMSEEDGKFILEAPGGYKYYVIDEPQPKEKDPVEKVTLSSSDLQKTIEYWKDILKLKVFNQTDKTVLLGYSDDQAKLEFEDIGTEIDHAKAYGRIAFSIPYDQQPEIQKLIKESGNTILTDLITLDTPGKASVRVIILADPDGHEICFVDDEGFRQLSVPDYPSEKILDRYIAKEK
;
A
#
# COMPACT_ATOMS: atom_id res chain seq x y z
N MET A 1 24.67 -1.71 -2.35
CA MET A 1 23.59 -2.13 -3.30
C MET A 1 22.31 -2.09 -2.48
N ILE A 2 21.32 -1.27 -2.90
CA ILE A 2 20.04 -1.17 -2.18
C ILE A 2 19.30 -2.49 -2.33
N SER A 3 18.85 -3.05 -1.21
CA SER A 3 18.05 -4.28 -1.16
C SER A 3 16.77 -4.00 -0.38
N GLY A 4 15.65 -3.99 -1.08
CA GLY A 4 14.37 -3.65 -0.48
C GLY A 4 13.42 -4.84 -0.39
N ARG A 5 12.41 -4.70 0.46
CA ARG A 5 11.28 -5.61 0.57
C ARG A 5 9.98 -4.80 0.47
N ALA A 6 9.10 -5.18 -0.47
CA ALA A 6 7.78 -4.58 -0.58
C ALA A 6 6.95 -4.93 0.67
N LEU A 7 6.34 -3.93 1.30
CA LEU A 7 5.62 -4.08 2.56
C LEU A 7 4.12 -3.95 2.38
N HIS A 8 3.66 -2.74 2.07
CA HIS A 8 2.23 -2.44 2.02
C HIS A 8 1.92 -1.26 1.10
N PHE A 9 0.64 -1.14 0.78
CA PHE A 9 0.07 0.07 0.18
C PHE A 9 -0.95 0.68 1.14
N VAL A 10 -0.88 2.01 1.30
CA VAL A 10 -1.73 2.78 2.21
C VAL A 10 -2.94 3.30 1.47
N PHE A 11 -4.15 3.00 1.97
CA PHE A 11 -5.39 3.61 1.52
C PHE A 11 -6.01 4.49 2.60
N LYS A 12 -6.48 5.68 2.21
CA LYS A 12 -7.41 6.48 3.01
C LYS A 12 -8.82 5.93 2.80
N ILE A 13 -9.48 5.52 3.86
CA ILE A 13 -10.79 4.86 3.78
C ILE A 13 -11.90 5.73 4.36
N PRO A 14 -13.03 5.90 3.64
CA PRO A 14 -14.11 6.77 4.09
C PRO A 14 -15.07 6.11 5.08
N ASN A 15 -15.18 4.79 5.06
CA ASN A 15 -16.12 4.01 5.87
C ASN A 15 -15.43 2.76 6.41
N ARG A 16 -15.04 2.81 7.68
CA ARG A 16 -14.29 1.74 8.34
C ARG A 16 -15.06 0.41 8.39
N LYS A 17 -16.36 0.45 8.69
CA LYS A 17 -17.21 -0.74 8.77
C LYS A 17 -17.35 -1.47 7.44
N LEU A 18 -17.70 -0.73 6.38
CA LEU A 18 -17.87 -1.32 5.05
C LEU A 18 -16.54 -1.80 4.47
N THR A 19 -15.47 -1.06 4.74
CA THR A 19 -14.11 -1.44 4.35
C THR A 19 -13.67 -2.72 5.06
N ALA A 20 -13.84 -2.82 6.37
CA ALA A 20 -13.53 -4.04 7.12
C ALA A 20 -14.30 -5.25 6.59
N LYS A 21 -15.59 -5.08 6.23
CA LYS A 21 -16.39 -6.13 5.58
C LYS A 21 -15.76 -6.57 4.25
N PHE A 22 -15.39 -5.64 3.37
CA PHE A 22 -14.78 -5.96 2.09
C PHE A 22 -13.49 -6.76 2.25
N TYR A 23 -12.57 -6.28 3.06
CA TYR A 23 -11.28 -6.95 3.21
C TYR A 23 -11.37 -8.30 3.92
N ARG A 24 -12.23 -8.42 4.96
CA ARG A 24 -12.36 -9.65 5.75
C ARG A 24 -13.27 -10.68 5.08
N GLU A 25 -14.45 -10.27 4.61
CA GLU A 25 -15.47 -11.20 4.14
C GLU A 25 -15.38 -11.47 2.63
N ILE A 26 -14.94 -10.50 1.84
CA ILE A 26 -14.82 -10.64 0.38
C ILE A 26 -13.41 -11.08 -0.01
N LEU A 27 -12.37 -10.31 0.34
CA LEU A 27 -11.00 -10.70 0.03
C LEU A 27 -10.51 -11.87 0.89
N GLY A 28 -11.04 -12.06 2.11
CA GLY A 28 -10.64 -13.12 3.05
C GLY A 28 -9.32 -12.83 3.76
N MET A 29 -8.96 -11.57 3.85
CA MET A 29 -7.78 -11.11 4.58
C MET A 29 -8.04 -11.10 6.10
N LYS A 30 -6.96 -11.10 6.88
CA LYS A 30 -6.99 -11.05 8.34
C LYS A 30 -6.47 -9.71 8.84
N VAL A 31 -7.10 -9.18 9.89
CA VAL A 31 -6.55 -8.04 10.64
C VAL A 31 -5.29 -8.50 11.35
N LEU A 32 -4.17 -7.87 11.04
CA LEU A 32 -2.86 -8.17 11.61
C LEU A 32 -2.55 -7.25 12.79
N ARG A 33 -2.89 -5.96 12.66
CA ARG A 33 -2.71 -4.93 13.71
C ARG A 33 -3.79 -3.86 13.56
N HIS A 34 -4.08 -3.17 14.67
CA HIS A 34 -4.91 -1.98 14.67
C HIS A 34 -4.41 -1.01 15.72
N GLU A 35 -4.14 0.22 15.33
CA GLU A 35 -3.68 1.30 16.21
C GLU A 35 -4.57 2.55 16.06
N GLU A 36 -4.80 3.23 17.16
CA GLU A 36 -5.54 4.49 17.25
C GLU A 36 -4.59 5.63 17.66
N PHE A 37 -4.69 6.76 16.99
CA PHE A 37 -3.85 7.94 17.21
C PHE A 37 -4.74 9.15 17.51
N SER A 38 -4.32 9.97 18.48
CA SER A 38 -5.06 11.19 18.90
C SER A 38 -4.78 12.40 17.99
N GLU A 39 -3.65 12.39 17.30
CA GLU A 39 -3.11 13.50 16.49
C GLU A 39 -2.47 12.95 15.22
N GLY A 40 -2.26 13.84 14.23
CA GLY A 40 -1.65 13.48 12.95
C GLY A 40 -0.22 12.96 13.09
N CYS A 41 0.26 12.30 12.05
CA CYS A 41 1.60 11.72 11.98
C CYS A 41 2.62 12.74 11.44
N ASP A 42 3.81 12.86 12.07
CA ASP A 42 4.88 13.77 11.65
C ASP A 42 5.39 13.49 10.23
N ALA A 43 5.27 12.24 9.76
CA ALA A 43 5.58 11.86 8.38
C ALA A 43 4.32 11.83 7.48
N ALA A 44 3.25 12.52 7.85
CA ALA A 44 1.98 12.59 7.14
C ALA A 44 1.41 11.19 6.77
N CYS A 45 1.53 10.20 7.67
CA CYS A 45 1.08 8.82 7.45
C CYS A 45 -0.42 8.73 7.12
N ASN A 46 -1.21 9.63 7.71
CA ASN A 46 -2.65 9.74 7.48
C ASN A 46 -3.04 10.85 6.47
N GLY A 47 -2.08 11.37 5.71
CA GLY A 47 -2.25 12.52 4.83
C GLY A 47 -2.12 13.86 5.57
N PRO A 48 -2.67 14.95 5.05
CA PRO A 48 -2.51 16.31 5.59
C PRO A 48 -3.42 16.59 6.80
N TYR A 49 -3.91 15.57 7.48
CA TYR A 49 -4.89 15.70 8.56
C TYR A 49 -4.22 15.67 9.93
N ALA A 50 -4.48 16.69 10.75
CA ALA A 50 -3.93 16.82 12.09
C ALA A 50 -4.77 16.14 13.19
N ASN A 51 -5.98 15.67 12.83
CA ASN A 51 -6.95 15.12 13.78
C ASN A 51 -6.68 13.66 14.09
N ARG A 52 -7.50 13.13 15.00
CA ARG A 52 -7.54 11.72 15.34
C ARG A 52 -7.73 10.82 14.11
N TRP A 53 -6.99 9.72 14.08
CA TRP A 53 -7.06 8.73 13.01
C TRP A 53 -6.76 7.33 13.53
N SER A 54 -7.01 6.31 12.73
CA SER A 54 -6.60 4.95 13.03
C SER A 54 -5.92 4.31 11.84
N LYS A 55 -5.10 3.32 12.13
CA LYS A 55 -4.39 2.49 11.18
C LYS A 55 -4.74 1.03 11.41
N THR A 56 -5.18 0.34 10.36
CA THR A 56 -5.43 -1.10 10.38
C THR A 56 -4.58 -1.77 9.32
N MET A 57 -3.70 -2.67 9.73
CA MET A 57 -2.94 -3.53 8.82
C MET A 57 -3.73 -4.81 8.57
N ILE A 58 -3.99 -5.12 7.31
CA ILE A 58 -4.83 -6.25 6.91
C ILE A 58 -4.21 -6.95 5.68
N GLY A 59 -4.18 -8.28 5.69
CA GLY A 59 -3.53 -9.05 4.64
C GLY A 59 -3.78 -10.55 4.73
N TYR A 60 -3.19 -11.30 3.81
CA TYR A 60 -3.31 -12.76 3.78
C TYR A 60 -2.38 -13.47 4.77
N GLY A 61 -1.32 -12.81 5.20
CA GLY A 61 -0.35 -13.32 6.17
C GLY A 61 0.50 -12.22 6.79
N PRO A 62 1.47 -12.60 7.65
CA PRO A 62 2.36 -11.65 8.30
C PRO A 62 3.15 -10.80 7.29
N GLU A 63 3.37 -9.55 7.60
CA GLU A 63 4.06 -8.59 6.73
C GLU A 63 5.54 -8.92 6.49
N ASP A 64 6.10 -9.85 7.25
CA ASP A 64 7.44 -10.41 6.98
C ASP A 64 7.53 -11.17 5.65
N THR A 65 6.42 -11.76 5.20
CA THR A 65 6.36 -12.65 4.06
C THR A 65 5.25 -12.32 3.07
N HIS A 66 4.35 -11.40 3.41
CA HIS A 66 3.20 -11.03 2.60
C HIS A 66 3.13 -9.52 2.42
N PHE A 67 2.62 -9.10 1.29
CA PHE A 67 2.24 -7.71 1.05
C PHE A 67 0.93 -7.41 1.79
N VAL A 68 0.89 -6.32 2.51
CA VAL A 68 -0.20 -5.96 3.41
C VAL A 68 -0.89 -4.69 2.91
N ILE A 69 -2.12 -4.48 3.31
CA ILE A 69 -2.85 -3.24 3.06
C ILE A 69 -2.93 -2.46 4.37
N GLU A 70 -2.51 -1.21 4.33
CA GLU A 70 -2.70 -0.26 5.41
C GLU A 70 -3.98 0.55 5.17
N LEU A 71 -4.94 0.41 6.06
CA LEU A 71 -6.21 1.13 6.01
C LEU A 71 -6.16 2.29 7.00
N THR A 72 -6.04 3.50 6.48
CA THR A 72 -6.01 4.74 7.26
C THR A 72 -7.40 5.37 7.30
N TYR A 73 -7.97 5.48 8.49
CA TYR A 73 -9.26 6.11 8.72
C TYR A 73 -9.08 7.42 9.50
N ASN A 74 -9.39 8.53 8.85
CA ASN A 74 -9.39 9.87 9.48
C ASN A 74 -10.79 10.16 10.02
N TYR A 75 -10.91 10.38 11.32
CA TYR A 75 -12.19 10.67 11.95
C TYR A 75 -12.79 11.97 11.41
N GLY A 76 -14.06 11.90 11.04
CA GLY A 76 -14.80 13.03 10.48
C GLY A 76 -14.69 13.20 8.96
N ILE A 77 -13.87 12.40 8.27
CA ILE A 77 -13.77 12.38 6.80
C ILE A 77 -14.62 11.21 6.27
N GLN A 78 -15.64 11.52 5.49
CA GLN A 78 -16.58 10.53 4.96
C GLN A 78 -16.36 10.16 3.49
N GLU A 79 -15.57 10.95 2.77
CA GLU A 79 -15.21 10.68 1.39
C GLU A 79 -13.86 11.30 1.03
N TYR A 80 -13.22 10.75 0.02
CA TYR A 80 -12.01 11.28 -0.58
C TYR A 80 -12.20 11.35 -2.08
N GLU A 81 -11.91 12.50 -2.66
CA GLU A 81 -11.89 12.67 -4.10
C GLU A 81 -10.81 11.77 -4.71
N VAL A 82 -11.20 10.94 -5.68
CA VAL A 82 -10.32 9.98 -6.36
C VAL A 82 -9.70 10.66 -7.58
N GLY A 83 -8.38 10.56 -7.69
CA GLY A 83 -7.62 10.99 -8.85
C GLY A 83 -7.48 9.89 -9.92
N ASN A 84 -6.45 10.02 -10.76
CA ASN A 84 -6.10 9.03 -11.78
C ASN A 84 -4.80 8.29 -11.50
N ASP A 85 -4.24 8.44 -10.29
CA ASP A 85 -2.92 7.96 -9.88
C ASP A 85 -2.88 6.45 -9.57
N PHE A 86 -3.95 5.91 -8.95
CA PHE A 86 -4.05 4.51 -8.57
C PHE A 86 -4.87 3.71 -9.58
N ARG A 87 -4.31 2.62 -10.11
CA ARG A 87 -4.98 1.78 -11.12
C ARG A 87 -5.57 0.51 -10.54
N GLY A 88 -4.96 -0.07 -9.52
CA GLY A 88 -5.49 -1.24 -8.85
C GLY A 88 -4.44 -2.12 -8.18
N ILE A 89 -4.92 -3.09 -7.42
CA ILE A 89 -4.13 -4.19 -6.89
C ILE A 89 -4.56 -5.49 -7.57
N THR A 90 -3.61 -6.26 -8.07
CA THR A 90 -3.88 -7.58 -8.66
C THR A 90 -3.63 -8.66 -7.63
N ILE A 91 -4.61 -9.52 -7.43
CA ILE A 91 -4.53 -10.68 -6.55
C ILE A 91 -4.90 -11.97 -7.29
N ARG A 92 -4.31 -13.09 -6.88
CA ARG A 92 -4.65 -14.43 -7.38
C ARG A 92 -5.50 -15.11 -6.31
N SER A 93 -6.82 -15.22 -6.54
CA SER A 93 -7.73 -15.78 -5.54
C SER A 93 -9.10 -16.13 -6.12
N LYS A 94 -9.25 -17.37 -6.58
CA LYS A 94 -10.56 -17.93 -6.92
C LYS A 94 -11.54 -17.84 -5.73
N GLU A 95 -11.04 -18.03 -4.53
CA GLU A 95 -11.81 -17.98 -3.29
C GLU A 95 -12.44 -16.59 -3.07
N THR A 96 -11.77 -15.51 -3.49
CA THR A 96 -12.32 -14.15 -3.46
C THR A 96 -13.53 -14.01 -4.38
N ILE A 97 -13.45 -14.57 -5.58
CA ILE A 97 -14.56 -14.55 -6.56
C ILE A 97 -15.77 -15.30 -6.00
N GLU A 98 -15.55 -16.45 -5.39
CA GLU A 98 -16.60 -17.28 -4.77
C GLU A 98 -17.27 -16.53 -3.60
N ARG A 99 -16.48 -15.89 -2.73
CA ARG A 99 -17.00 -15.08 -1.62
C ARG A 99 -17.77 -13.85 -2.10
N ALA A 100 -17.25 -13.16 -3.12
CA ALA A 100 -17.95 -12.01 -3.70
C ALA A 100 -19.32 -12.39 -4.26
N ARG A 101 -19.42 -13.49 -5.02
CA ARG A 101 -20.70 -14.04 -5.52
C ARG A 101 -21.65 -14.39 -4.37
N SER A 102 -21.15 -15.11 -3.36
CA SER A 102 -21.97 -15.56 -2.23
C SER A 102 -22.50 -14.41 -1.38
N ASN A 103 -21.76 -13.30 -1.30
CA ASN A 103 -22.13 -12.09 -0.56
C ASN A 103 -22.88 -11.05 -1.42
N GLY A 104 -23.09 -11.32 -2.71
CA GLY A 104 -23.70 -10.34 -3.61
C GLY A 104 -22.86 -9.07 -3.80
N TRP A 105 -21.53 -9.16 -3.67
CA TRP A 105 -20.66 -8.03 -3.93
C TRP A 105 -20.55 -7.77 -5.42
N PRO A 106 -20.71 -6.52 -5.90
CA PRO A 106 -20.63 -6.21 -7.31
C PRO A 106 -19.26 -6.60 -7.91
N MET A 107 -19.32 -7.23 -9.09
CA MET A 107 -18.13 -7.60 -9.87
C MET A 107 -18.38 -7.29 -11.33
N SER A 108 -17.33 -6.90 -12.03
CA SER A 108 -17.26 -6.90 -13.50
C SER A 108 -16.10 -7.79 -13.96
N GLU A 109 -15.98 -8.00 -15.27
CA GLU A 109 -14.90 -8.78 -15.87
C GLU A 109 -14.30 -7.98 -17.01
N GLU A 110 -12.97 -7.91 -17.05
CA GLU A 110 -12.20 -7.25 -18.10
C GLU A 110 -10.89 -8.02 -18.30
N ASP A 111 -10.54 -8.31 -19.55
CA ASP A 111 -9.30 -9.01 -19.94
C ASP A 111 -9.03 -10.31 -19.15
N GLY A 112 -10.10 -11.09 -18.90
CA GLY A 112 -10.02 -12.36 -18.19
C GLY A 112 -9.75 -12.25 -16.69
N LYS A 113 -9.92 -11.08 -16.09
CA LYS A 113 -9.85 -10.84 -14.65
C LYS A 113 -11.17 -10.31 -14.14
N PHE A 114 -11.54 -10.73 -12.93
CA PHE A 114 -12.67 -10.12 -12.22
C PHE A 114 -12.23 -8.83 -11.55
N ILE A 115 -13.06 -7.81 -11.63
CA ILE A 115 -12.82 -6.51 -10.99
C ILE A 115 -13.80 -6.35 -9.84
N LEU A 116 -13.26 -6.11 -8.65
CA LEU A 116 -14.00 -5.71 -7.48
C LEU A 116 -13.57 -4.30 -7.07
N GLU A 117 -14.50 -3.54 -6.51
CA GLU A 117 -14.20 -2.22 -6.00
C GLU A 117 -14.38 -2.20 -4.48
N ALA A 118 -13.31 -1.83 -3.77
CA ALA A 118 -13.36 -1.58 -2.34
C ALA A 118 -14.04 -0.23 -2.05
N PRO A 119 -14.63 -0.06 -0.85
CA PRO A 119 -15.16 1.23 -0.43
C PRO A 119 -14.10 2.34 -0.55
N GLY A 120 -14.47 3.44 -1.23
CA GLY A 120 -13.54 4.52 -1.59
C GLY A 120 -13.08 4.49 -3.04
N GLY A 121 -13.55 3.51 -3.85
CA GLY A 121 -13.27 3.45 -5.28
C GLY A 121 -11.97 2.71 -5.66
N TYR A 122 -11.39 1.94 -4.74
CA TYR A 122 -10.12 1.24 -4.99
C TYR A 122 -10.35 -0.10 -5.66
N LYS A 123 -9.80 -0.27 -6.87
CA LYS A 123 -10.01 -1.48 -7.69
C LYS A 123 -9.06 -2.62 -7.30
N TYR A 124 -9.63 -3.83 -7.31
CA TYR A 124 -8.93 -5.10 -7.21
C TYR A 124 -9.18 -5.92 -8.46
N TYR A 125 -8.10 -6.32 -9.13
CA TYR A 125 -8.13 -7.25 -10.27
C TYR A 125 -7.86 -8.64 -9.76
N VAL A 126 -8.83 -9.53 -9.88
CA VAL A 126 -8.78 -10.87 -9.32
C VAL A 126 -8.59 -11.90 -10.42
N ILE A 127 -7.48 -12.62 -10.38
CA ILE A 127 -7.18 -13.75 -11.27
C ILE A 127 -7.93 -14.98 -10.74
N ASP A 128 -8.73 -15.62 -11.62
CA ASP A 128 -9.53 -16.82 -11.29
C ASP A 128 -8.64 -18.07 -11.21
N GLU A 129 -7.76 -18.09 -10.23
CA GLU A 129 -6.93 -19.22 -9.88
C GLU A 129 -6.88 -19.39 -8.36
N PRO A 130 -6.69 -20.63 -7.84
CA PRO A 130 -6.55 -20.87 -6.42
C PRO A 130 -5.44 -20.01 -5.79
N GLN A 131 -5.63 -19.56 -4.56
CA GLN A 131 -4.56 -18.89 -3.83
C GLN A 131 -3.31 -19.78 -3.75
N PRO A 132 -2.13 -19.23 -4.01
CA PRO A 132 -0.88 -19.97 -3.89
C PRO A 132 -0.66 -20.39 -2.43
N LYS A 133 -0.16 -21.63 -2.21
CA LYS A 133 0.05 -22.15 -0.85
C LYS A 133 1.31 -21.62 -0.17
N GLU A 134 2.32 -21.25 -0.97
CA GLU A 134 3.67 -20.90 -0.49
C GLU A 134 4.10 -19.48 -0.92
N LYS A 135 3.18 -18.73 -1.52
CA LYS A 135 3.40 -17.36 -1.97
C LYS A 135 2.25 -16.46 -1.55
N ASP A 136 2.51 -15.17 -1.52
CA ASP A 136 1.49 -14.17 -1.32
C ASP A 136 0.48 -14.18 -2.49
N PRO A 137 -0.82 -14.17 -2.23
CA PRO A 137 -1.85 -13.93 -3.26
C PRO A 137 -1.76 -12.56 -3.94
N VAL A 138 -1.18 -11.55 -3.28
CA VAL A 138 -0.99 -10.22 -3.87
C VAL A 138 0.17 -10.26 -4.85
N GLU A 139 -0.13 -10.02 -6.13
CA GLU A 139 0.89 -10.08 -7.18
C GLU A 139 1.53 -8.72 -7.45
N LYS A 140 0.72 -7.67 -7.53
CA LYS A 140 1.21 -6.33 -7.84
C LYS A 140 0.25 -5.22 -7.44
N VAL A 141 0.83 -4.04 -7.24
CA VAL A 141 0.14 -2.75 -7.24
C VAL A 141 0.41 -2.07 -8.56
N THR A 142 -0.61 -1.52 -9.21
CA THR A 142 -0.48 -0.76 -10.45
C THR A 142 -0.79 0.71 -10.20
N LEU A 143 0.14 1.58 -10.55
CA LEU A 143 0.04 3.03 -10.49
C LEU A 143 0.13 3.63 -11.89
N SER A 144 -0.37 4.84 -12.06
CA SER A 144 -0.26 5.58 -13.32
C SER A 144 1.12 6.23 -13.47
N SER A 145 1.58 6.34 -14.71
CA SER A 145 2.74 7.16 -15.10
C SER A 145 2.36 8.13 -16.20
N SER A 146 2.85 9.35 -16.13
CA SER A 146 2.74 10.35 -17.22
C SER A 146 3.88 10.25 -18.23
N ASP A 147 5.01 9.66 -17.81
CA ASP A 147 6.22 9.48 -18.61
C ASP A 147 6.96 8.23 -18.12
N LEU A 148 6.70 7.12 -18.79
CA LEU A 148 7.24 5.82 -18.40
C LEU A 148 8.77 5.78 -18.37
N GLN A 149 9.44 6.55 -19.23
CA GLN A 149 10.90 6.60 -19.26
C GLN A 149 11.46 7.24 -17.98
N LYS A 150 10.90 8.36 -17.52
CA LYS A 150 11.29 9.00 -16.26
C LYS A 150 10.99 8.10 -15.05
N THR A 151 9.86 7.42 -15.08
CA THR A 151 9.49 6.43 -14.06
C THR A 151 10.54 5.32 -13.98
N ILE A 152 10.95 4.75 -15.13
CA ILE A 152 11.97 3.69 -15.17
C ILE A 152 13.32 4.22 -14.64
N GLU A 153 13.76 5.39 -15.07
CA GLU A 153 15.01 6.00 -14.59
C GLU A 153 15.00 6.18 -13.06
N TYR A 154 13.90 6.65 -12.50
CA TYR A 154 13.77 6.83 -11.07
C TYR A 154 13.80 5.50 -10.31
N TRP A 155 12.90 4.59 -10.64
CA TRP A 155 12.71 3.36 -9.88
C TRP A 155 13.82 2.32 -10.10
N LYS A 156 14.30 2.19 -11.35
CA LYS A 156 15.37 1.25 -11.69
C LYS A 156 16.76 1.83 -11.42
N ASP A 157 17.05 3.04 -11.94
CA ASP A 157 18.42 3.53 -11.96
C ASP A 157 18.79 4.24 -10.65
N ILE A 158 17.86 4.89 -9.96
CA ILE A 158 18.09 5.53 -8.64
C ILE A 158 17.77 4.57 -7.51
N LEU A 159 16.53 4.07 -7.43
CA LEU A 159 16.08 3.21 -6.33
C LEU A 159 16.49 1.74 -6.46
N LYS A 160 17.09 1.34 -7.60
CA LYS A 160 17.67 0.01 -7.86
C LYS A 160 16.67 -1.15 -7.89
N LEU A 161 15.39 -0.89 -8.20
CA LEU A 161 14.46 -1.97 -8.50
C LEU A 161 14.84 -2.67 -9.82
N LYS A 162 14.54 -3.96 -9.90
CA LYS A 162 14.73 -4.76 -11.11
C LYS A 162 13.50 -4.64 -11.99
N VAL A 163 13.69 -4.62 -13.31
CA VAL A 163 12.60 -4.74 -14.30
C VAL A 163 12.30 -6.21 -14.51
N PHE A 164 11.08 -6.63 -14.25
CA PHE A 164 10.60 -7.99 -14.48
C PHE A 164 9.87 -8.14 -15.82
N ASN A 165 9.19 -7.08 -16.24
CA ASN A 165 8.54 -7.00 -17.54
C ASN A 165 8.44 -5.55 -17.99
N GLN A 166 8.44 -5.33 -19.28
CA GLN A 166 8.27 -4.00 -19.88
C GLN A 166 7.58 -4.14 -21.22
N THR A 167 6.60 -3.27 -21.47
CA THR A 167 5.94 -3.07 -22.76
C THR A 167 6.04 -1.60 -23.17
N ASP A 168 5.41 -1.21 -24.28
CA ASP A 168 5.32 0.20 -24.67
C ASP A 168 4.46 1.04 -23.71
N LYS A 169 3.62 0.39 -22.88
CA LYS A 169 2.64 1.03 -21.99
C LYS A 169 2.84 0.74 -20.52
N THR A 170 3.61 -0.27 -20.17
CA THR A 170 3.77 -0.69 -18.77
C THR A 170 5.20 -1.07 -18.44
N VAL A 171 5.57 -0.91 -17.17
CA VAL A 171 6.78 -1.50 -16.60
C VAL A 171 6.46 -2.17 -15.27
N LEU A 172 6.94 -3.39 -15.08
CA LEU A 172 6.79 -4.17 -13.85
C LEU A 172 8.13 -4.22 -13.12
N LEU A 173 8.16 -3.70 -11.90
CA LEU A 173 9.36 -3.47 -11.11
C LEU A 173 9.27 -4.16 -9.74
N GLY A 174 10.40 -4.49 -9.14
CA GLY A 174 10.50 -5.04 -7.79
C GLY A 174 11.93 -5.30 -7.36
N TYR A 175 12.14 -5.58 -6.09
CA TYR A 175 13.47 -5.93 -5.58
C TYR A 175 13.78 -7.43 -5.75
N SER A 176 12.78 -8.29 -5.62
CA SER A 176 12.95 -9.75 -5.68
C SER A 176 11.73 -10.43 -6.31
N ASP A 177 11.92 -11.65 -6.79
CA ASP A 177 10.92 -12.44 -7.52
C ASP A 177 9.77 -12.92 -6.62
N ASP A 178 10.07 -13.15 -5.36
CA ASP A 178 9.16 -13.69 -4.33
C ASP A 178 8.29 -12.64 -3.64
N GLN A 179 8.39 -11.36 -4.05
CA GLN A 179 7.65 -10.24 -3.48
C GLN A 179 6.57 -9.75 -4.45
N ALA A 180 5.54 -9.07 -3.91
CA ALA A 180 4.63 -8.28 -4.70
C ALA A 180 5.39 -7.23 -5.53
N LYS A 181 4.93 -6.99 -6.76
CA LYS A 181 5.57 -6.07 -7.70
C LYS A 181 4.88 -4.71 -7.71
N LEU A 182 5.59 -3.74 -8.23
CA LEU A 182 5.05 -2.43 -8.57
C LEU A 182 5.01 -2.30 -10.08
N GLU A 183 3.83 -2.04 -10.62
CA GLU A 183 3.62 -1.79 -12.04
C GLU A 183 3.27 -0.32 -12.26
N PHE A 184 3.82 0.27 -13.31
CA PHE A 184 3.41 1.57 -13.80
C PHE A 184 2.80 1.42 -15.18
N GLU A 185 1.66 2.08 -15.38
CA GLU A 185 0.94 2.15 -16.65
C GLU A 185 0.99 3.60 -17.17
N ASP A 186 1.53 3.79 -18.37
CA ASP A 186 1.50 5.07 -19.06
C ASP A 186 0.07 5.41 -19.47
N ILE A 187 -0.49 6.45 -18.87
CA ILE A 187 -1.85 6.92 -19.17
C ILE A 187 -1.89 8.09 -20.16
N GLY A 188 -0.72 8.59 -20.61
CA GLY A 188 -0.61 9.63 -21.61
C GLY A 188 -1.11 11.01 -21.19
N THR A 189 -1.35 11.22 -19.89
CA THR A 189 -1.81 12.49 -19.31
C THR A 189 -1.11 12.77 -17.99
N GLU A 190 -1.21 13.99 -17.48
CA GLU A 190 -0.75 14.34 -16.14
C GLU A 190 -1.44 13.52 -15.06
N ILE A 191 -0.71 13.27 -13.98
CA ILE A 191 -1.22 12.55 -12.83
C ILE A 191 -1.91 13.52 -11.88
N ASP A 192 -3.19 13.24 -11.62
CA ASP A 192 -3.98 13.91 -10.60
C ASP A 192 -4.15 12.99 -9.39
N HIS A 193 -3.55 13.35 -8.27
CA HIS A 193 -3.64 12.58 -7.03
C HIS A 193 -4.92 12.87 -6.24
N ALA A 194 -5.57 14.00 -6.50
CA ALA A 194 -6.75 14.48 -5.78
C ALA A 194 -6.59 14.35 -4.24
N LYS A 195 -7.51 13.67 -3.53
CA LYS A 195 -7.48 13.49 -2.08
C LYS A 195 -7.29 12.04 -1.62
N ALA A 196 -7.66 11.08 -2.49
CA ALA A 196 -7.61 9.66 -2.18
C ALA A 196 -6.22 9.01 -2.37
N TYR A 197 -5.19 9.79 -2.74
CA TYR A 197 -3.85 9.27 -2.99
C TYR A 197 -3.34 8.42 -1.84
N GLY A 198 -2.62 7.36 -2.20
CA GLY A 198 -2.01 6.41 -1.28
C GLY A 198 -0.51 6.59 -1.14
N ARG A 199 0.13 5.59 -0.56
CA ARG A 199 1.58 5.53 -0.39
C ARG A 199 2.04 4.09 -0.49
N ILE A 200 3.07 3.82 -1.29
CA ILE A 200 3.74 2.52 -1.30
C ILE A 200 4.85 2.50 -0.25
N ALA A 201 4.98 1.40 0.46
CA ALA A 201 6.03 1.24 1.46
C ALA A 201 6.96 0.06 1.15
N PHE A 202 8.23 0.30 1.37
CA PHE A 202 9.30 -0.70 1.31
C PHE A 202 10.12 -0.66 2.60
N SER A 203 10.65 -1.80 3.03
CA SER A 203 11.72 -1.81 4.01
C SER A 203 13.08 -1.97 3.33
N ILE A 204 14.09 -1.38 3.94
CA ILE A 204 15.50 -1.54 3.59
C ILE A 204 16.33 -1.64 4.87
N PRO A 205 17.52 -2.26 4.85
CA PRO A 205 18.41 -2.25 5.99
C PRO A 205 18.64 -0.83 6.54
N TYR A 206 18.69 -0.71 7.85
CA TYR A 206 18.83 0.57 8.55
C TYR A 206 20.04 1.38 8.05
N ASP A 207 21.14 0.72 7.79
CA ASP A 207 22.39 1.34 7.32
C ASP A 207 22.34 1.81 5.86
N GLN A 208 21.38 1.33 5.06
CA GLN A 208 21.19 1.74 3.66
C GLN A 208 20.28 2.99 3.51
N GLN A 209 19.52 3.36 4.51
CA GLN A 209 18.62 4.53 4.42
C GLN A 209 19.35 5.86 4.15
N PRO A 210 20.52 6.15 4.75
CA PRO A 210 21.29 7.36 4.41
C PRO A 210 21.76 7.39 2.96
N GLU A 211 22.05 6.22 2.35
CA GLU A 211 22.43 6.13 0.94
C GLU A 211 21.26 6.54 0.04
N ILE A 212 20.04 6.07 0.32
CA ILE A 212 18.83 6.48 -0.42
C ILE A 212 18.65 8.00 -0.32
N GLN A 213 18.70 8.57 0.86
CA GLN A 213 18.55 10.02 1.04
C GLN A 213 19.58 10.79 0.22
N LYS A 214 20.83 10.32 0.22
CA LYS A 214 21.91 10.92 -0.56
C LYS A 214 21.63 10.83 -2.08
N LEU A 215 21.28 9.66 -2.59
CA LEU A 215 20.99 9.44 -4.02
C LEU A 215 19.84 10.32 -4.51
N ILE A 216 18.77 10.45 -3.74
CA ILE A 216 17.63 11.29 -4.09
C ILE A 216 18.03 12.78 -4.10
N LYS A 217 18.80 13.26 -3.11
CA LYS A 217 19.32 14.63 -3.08
C LYS A 217 20.24 14.91 -4.27
N GLU A 218 21.17 14.02 -4.57
CA GLU A 218 22.12 14.18 -5.67
C GLU A 218 21.47 14.14 -7.05
N SER A 219 20.38 13.39 -7.20
CA SER A 219 19.61 13.34 -8.47
C SER A 219 18.59 14.48 -8.61
N GLY A 220 18.47 15.36 -7.61
CA GLY A 220 17.52 16.49 -7.63
C GLY A 220 16.05 16.08 -7.53
N ASN A 221 15.77 14.84 -7.06
CA ASN A 221 14.41 14.34 -6.87
C ASN A 221 13.84 14.76 -5.50
N THR A 222 12.56 14.56 -5.31
CA THR A 222 11.80 15.09 -4.17
C THR A 222 11.92 14.21 -2.94
N ILE A 223 12.29 14.82 -1.82
CA ILE A 223 12.14 14.27 -0.47
C ILE A 223 11.00 15.05 0.22
N LEU A 224 9.96 14.34 0.63
CA LEU A 224 8.82 14.92 1.37
C LEU A 224 9.12 15.01 2.86
N THR A 225 9.78 13.99 3.40
CA THR A 225 10.24 13.98 4.80
C THR A 225 11.63 13.37 4.85
N ASP A 226 12.62 14.13 5.33
CA ASP A 226 13.98 13.61 5.61
C ASP A 226 13.92 12.48 6.64
N LEU A 227 15.03 11.72 6.78
CA LEU A 227 15.12 10.64 7.77
C LEU A 227 14.65 11.10 9.14
N ILE A 228 13.61 10.46 9.65
CA ILE A 228 13.02 10.71 10.97
C ILE A 228 12.67 9.38 11.65
N THR A 229 12.78 9.35 12.98
CA THR A 229 12.30 8.20 13.77
C THR A 229 10.87 8.46 14.23
N LEU A 230 10.00 7.50 14.00
CA LEU A 230 8.60 7.51 14.42
C LEU A 230 8.37 6.49 15.52
N ASP A 231 7.69 6.93 16.57
CA ASP A 231 7.30 6.08 17.68
C ASP A 231 5.88 5.55 17.48
N THR A 232 5.68 4.26 17.68
CA THR A 232 4.35 3.67 17.78
C THR A 232 4.06 3.36 19.25
N PRO A 233 2.98 3.90 19.83
CA PRO A 233 2.68 3.72 21.25
C PRO A 233 2.66 2.25 21.66
N GLY A 234 3.52 1.88 22.61
CA GLY A 234 3.66 0.51 23.13
C GLY A 234 4.32 -0.49 22.18
N LYS A 235 4.92 -0.02 21.09
CA LYS A 235 5.60 -0.85 20.06
C LYS A 235 6.98 -0.30 19.72
N ALA A 236 7.69 -0.96 18.80
CA ALA A 236 9.00 -0.53 18.35
C ALA A 236 8.93 0.80 17.58
N SER A 237 9.97 1.61 17.74
CA SER A 237 10.21 2.79 16.90
C SER A 237 10.81 2.36 15.57
N VAL A 238 10.50 3.10 14.51
CA VAL A 238 11.02 2.87 13.16
C VAL A 238 11.57 4.15 12.57
N ARG A 239 12.65 4.05 11.80
CA ARG A 239 13.17 5.18 11.05
C ARG A 239 12.64 5.14 9.63
N VAL A 240 12.10 6.26 9.15
CA VAL A 240 11.52 6.38 7.82
C VAL A 240 12.11 7.54 7.04
N ILE A 241 12.05 7.45 5.72
CA ILE A 241 12.19 8.56 4.79
C ILE A 241 11.02 8.53 3.82
N ILE A 242 10.41 9.68 3.54
CA ILE A 242 9.29 9.78 2.62
C ILE A 242 9.73 10.54 1.37
N LEU A 243 9.54 9.91 0.23
CA LEU A 243 9.91 10.41 -1.08
C LEU A 243 8.68 10.62 -1.95
N ALA A 244 8.85 11.40 -3.02
CA ALA A 244 7.92 11.40 -4.14
C ALA A 244 8.70 11.06 -5.42
N ASP A 245 8.11 10.19 -6.25
CA ASP A 245 8.64 9.88 -7.57
C ASP A 245 8.37 11.04 -8.58
N PRO A 246 8.82 10.95 -9.85
CA PRO A 246 8.61 12.02 -10.83
C PRO A 246 7.16 12.41 -11.08
N ASP A 247 6.22 11.49 -10.87
CA ASP A 247 4.78 11.74 -11.00
C ASP A 247 4.11 12.17 -9.68
N GLY A 248 4.88 12.24 -8.58
CA GLY A 248 4.38 12.65 -7.27
C GLY A 248 3.82 11.50 -6.42
N HIS A 249 3.98 10.24 -6.83
CA HIS A 249 3.60 9.11 -5.99
C HIS A 249 4.45 9.06 -4.71
N GLU A 250 3.79 8.98 -3.57
CA GLU A 250 4.47 8.92 -2.28
C GLU A 250 5.07 7.54 -2.00
N ILE A 251 6.28 7.53 -1.49
CA ILE A 251 7.05 6.33 -1.18
C ILE A 251 7.59 6.43 0.23
N CYS A 252 7.36 5.41 1.05
CA CYS A 252 8.00 5.25 2.36
C CYS A 252 9.10 4.19 2.28
N PHE A 253 10.31 4.53 2.71
CA PHE A 253 11.33 3.56 3.05
C PHE A 253 11.51 3.52 4.56
N VAL A 254 11.17 2.39 5.16
CA VAL A 254 11.32 2.14 6.61
C VAL A 254 12.51 1.21 6.85
N ASP A 255 13.17 1.34 8.01
CA ASP A 255 14.22 0.40 8.40
C ASP A 255 13.65 -1.00 8.64
N ASP A 256 14.27 -2.02 8.02
CA ASP A 256 13.78 -3.41 8.08
C ASP A 256 13.85 -3.99 9.50
N GLU A 257 14.89 -3.66 10.23
CA GLU A 257 15.16 -4.19 11.57
C GLU A 257 14.10 -3.74 12.58
N GLY A 258 13.79 -2.45 12.63
CA GLY A 258 12.74 -1.89 13.49
C GLY A 258 11.35 -2.30 13.01
N PHE A 259 11.15 -2.32 11.69
CA PHE A 259 9.86 -2.66 11.13
C PHE A 259 9.47 -4.13 11.38
N ARG A 260 10.39 -5.07 11.34
CA ARG A 260 10.12 -6.48 11.69
C ARG A 260 9.64 -6.63 13.14
N GLN A 261 10.12 -5.79 14.05
CA GLN A 261 9.62 -5.77 15.43
C GLN A 261 8.23 -5.12 15.52
N LEU A 262 8.02 -4.01 14.79
CA LEU A 262 6.75 -3.30 14.75
C LEU A 262 5.64 -4.13 14.11
N SER A 263 5.94 -4.85 13.03
CA SER A 263 4.97 -5.54 12.17
C SER A 263 4.51 -6.90 12.68
N VAL A 264 4.98 -7.35 13.85
CA VAL A 264 4.52 -8.60 14.46
C VAL A 264 2.99 -8.58 14.59
N PRO A 265 2.28 -9.59 14.04
CA PRO A 265 0.83 -9.63 14.12
C PRO A 265 0.31 -9.64 15.56
N ASP A 266 -0.70 -8.82 15.81
CA ASP A 266 -1.41 -8.71 17.08
C ASP A 266 -2.90 -9.04 16.84
N TYR A 267 -3.21 -10.32 16.74
CA TYR A 267 -4.55 -10.81 16.41
C TYR A 267 -5.67 -10.33 17.35
N PRO A 268 -5.45 -10.06 18.67
CA PRO A 268 -6.41 -9.35 19.50
C PRO A 268 -6.85 -7.99 18.96
N SER A 269 -6.07 -7.35 18.09
CA SER A 269 -6.40 -6.09 17.43
C SER A 269 -7.68 -6.13 16.59
N GLU A 270 -8.06 -7.30 16.09
CA GLU A 270 -9.34 -7.46 15.39
C GLU A 270 -10.54 -7.09 16.31
N LYS A 271 -10.51 -7.52 17.57
CA LYS A 271 -11.55 -7.17 18.56
C LYS A 271 -11.51 -5.69 18.91
N ILE A 272 -10.34 -5.06 18.84
CA ILE A 272 -10.21 -3.61 19.06
C ILE A 272 -10.88 -2.87 17.92
N LEU A 273 -10.57 -3.23 16.69
CA LEU A 273 -11.22 -2.66 15.49
C LEU A 273 -12.75 -2.80 15.59
N ASP A 274 -13.28 -3.99 15.91
CA ASP A 274 -14.70 -4.24 16.03
C ASP A 274 -15.37 -3.34 17.10
N ARG A 275 -14.69 -3.08 18.24
CA ARG A 275 -15.19 -2.16 19.27
C ARG A 275 -15.30 -0.72 18.75
N TYR A 276 -14.35 -0.28 17.93
CA TYR A 276 -14.40 1.06 17.36
C TYR A 276 -15.45 1.18 16.27
N ILE A 277 -15.61 0.17 15.41
CA ILE A 277 -16.68 0.10 14.41
C ILE A 277 -18.07 0.14 15.10
N ALA A 278 -18.25 -0.58 16.20
CA ALA A 278 -19.50 -0.61 16.95
C ALA A 278 -19.89 0.73 17.61
N LYS A 279 -18.93 1.64 17.79
CA LYS A 279 -19.15 2.99 18.34
C LYS A 279 -19.45 4.05 17.26
N GLU A 280 -19.22 3.73 16.00
CA GLU A 280 -19.56 4.59 14.89
C GLU A 280 -21.09 4.56 14.67
N LYS A 281 -21.71 5.76 14.71
CA LYS A 281 -23.16 5.94 14.55
C LYS A 281 -23.50 6.18 13.09
#